data_9e12eb9c9fd34fecb3057f1a49bcc398
#
_entry.id   9e12eb9c9fd34fecb3057f1a49bcc398
#
_cell.length_a   1.000
_cell.length_b   1.000
_cell.length_c   1.000
_cell.angle_alpha   90.00
_cell.angle_beta   90.00
_cell.angle_gamma   90.00
#
_symmetry.space_group_name_H-M   'P 1'
#
loop_
_entity.id
_entity.type
_entity.pdbx_description
1 polymer ?
#
loop_
_entity_poly.entity_id
_entity_poly.type
_entity_poly.pdbx_seq_one_letter_code
_entity_poly.pdbx_strand_id
1 'polypeptide(L)'
;MDPQGYAEIIDVRTLDEWNSGHLEGAIRMGIADADFTAQLATLDMSADYYIYCRSGNRAGQAINIMKDMGFTGELVNGGSVANASSQLGLPIVGD
;
A
#
# COMPACT_ATOMS: atom_id res chain seq x y z
N MET A 1 -5.75 -11.07 10.79
CA MET A 1 -6.28 -9.71 10.97
C MET A 1 -5.15 -8.71 10.93
N ASP A 2 -5.35 -7.67 10.20
CA ASP A 2 -4.34 -6.63 10.05
C ASP A 2 -4.41 -5.61 11.18
N PRO A 3 -3.31 -4.88 11.44
CA PRO A 3 -3.33 -3.80 12.40
C PRO A 3 -4.22 -2.65 11.89
N GLN A 4 -4.79 -1.90 12.80
CA GLN A 4 -5.55 -0.69 12.52
C GLN A 4 -6.85 -0.92 11.73
N GLY A 5 -7.28 -2.17 11.53
CA GLY A 5 -8.55 -2.48 10.87
C GLY A 5 -8.51 -2.48 9.34
N TYR A 6 -7.34 -2.33 8.72
CA TYR A 6 -7.22 -2.41 7.26
C TYR A 6 -7.11 -3.87 6.81
N ALA A 7 -7.71 -4.18 5.67
CA ALA A 7 -7.60 -5.52 5.10
C ALA A 7 -6.17 -5.82 4.67
N GLU A 8 -5.48 -4.83 4.11
CA GLU A 8 -4.06 -4.94 3.75
C GLU A 8 -3.39 -3.58 3.90
N ILE A 9 -2.09 -3.64 4.15
CA ILE A 9 -1.20 -2.49 4.06
C ILE A 9 -0.39 -2.69 2.79
N ILE A 10 -0.49 -1.77 1.83
CA ILE A 10 0.05 -1.95 0.49
C ILE A 10 1.20 -0.98 0.24
N ASP A 11 2.36 -1.54 -0.10
CA ASP A 11 3.55 -0.79 -0.52
C ASP A 11 3.54 -0.76 -2.06
N VAL A 12 3.42 0.43 -2.64
CA VAL A 12 3.33 0.57 -4.11
C VAL A 12 4.67 0.96 -4.74
N ARG A 13 5.77 0.80 -4.00
CA ARG A 13 7.12 1.12 -4.47
C ARG A 13 7.70 0.00 -5.33
N THR A 14 8.91 0.25 -5.85
CA THR A 14 9.65 -0.76 -6.60
C THR A 14 10.16 -1.87 -5.67
N LEU A 15 10.57 -2.98 -6.28
CA LEU A 15 11.15 -4.09 -5.52
C LEU A 15 12.45 -3.66 -4.82
N ASP A 16 13.29 -2.86 -5.47
CA ASP A 16 14.53 -2.37 -4.84
C ASP A 16 14.23 -1.54 -3.60
N GLU A 17 13.24 -0.67 -3.67
CA GLU A 17 12.83 0.12 -2.50
C GLU A 17 12.29 -0.77 -1.39
N TRP A 18 11.47 -1.75 -1.75
CA TRP A 18 10.94 -2.72 -0.80
C TRP A 18 12.06 -3.47 -0.08
N ASN A 19 13.06 -3.93 -0.83
CA ASN A 19 14.18 -4.67 -0.26
C ASN A 19 15.03 -3.82 0.68
N SER A 20 15.03 -2.50 0.51
CA SER A 20 15.80 -1.60 1.37
C SER A 20 15.07 -1.30 2.69
N GLY A 21 13.82 -1.72 2.82
CA GLY A 21 13.04 -1.56 4.04
C GLY A 21 11.57 -1.31 3.72
N HIS A 22 10.69 -2.02 4.42
CA HIS A 22 9.24 -1.90 4.24
C HIS A 22 8.56 -2.17 5.59
N LEU A 23 7.29 -1.84 5.71
CA LEU A 23 6.55 -2.09 6.94
C LEU A 23 6.33 -3.58 7.14
N GLU A 24 6.52 -4.04 8.36
CA GLU A 24 6.20 -5.42 8.73
C GLU A 24 4.71 -5.66 8.50
N GLY A 25 4.38 -6.75 7.82
CA GLY A 25 3.00 -7.10 7.52
C GLY A 25 2.45 -6.49 6.24
N ALA A 26 3.19 -5.60 5.57
CA ALA A 26 2.76 -5.03 4.30
C ALA A 26 2.94 -6.03 3.17
N ILE A 27 2.18 -5.83 2.10
CA ILE A 27 2.38 -6.53 0.83
C ILE A 27 2.82 -5.52 -0.22
N ARG A 28 3.64 -5.95 -1.17
CA ARG A 28 4.07 -5.06 -2.25
C ARG A 28 3.22 -5.30 -3.50
N MET A 29 2.62 -4.21 -3.99
CA MET A 29 1.97 -4.17 -5.29
C MET A 29 2.50 -2.91 -5.96
N GLY A 30 3.57 -3.04 -6.77
CA GLY A 30 4.26 -1.88 -7.31
C GLY A 30 3.46 -1.20 -8.41
N ILE A 31 3.27 0.11 -8.27
CA ILE A 31 2.48 0.87 -9.24
C ILE A 31 3.13 0.86 -10.63
N ALA A 32 4.44 0.67 -10.70
CA ALA A 32 5.15 0.60 -11.97
C ALA A 32 5.20 -0.81 -12.56
N ASP A 33 4.70 -1.81 -11.85
CA ASP A 33 4.65 -3.18 -12.36
C ASP A 33 3.63 -3.26 -13.50
N ALA A 34 3.98 -4.03 -14.54
CA ALA A 34 3.11 -4.18 -15.71
C ALA A 34 1.74 -4.79 -15.35
N ASP A 35 1.68 -5.60 -14.30
CA ASP A 35 0.46 -6.28 -13.85
C ASP A 35 -0.16 -5.63 -12.61
N PHE A 36 0.12 -4.36 -12.35
CA PHE A 36 -0.35 -3.68 -11.14
C PHE A 36 -1.87 -3.77 -10.98
N THR A 37 -2.62 -3.46 -12.03
CA THR A 37 -4.09 -3.52 -11.95
C THR A 37 -4.60 -4.95 -11.79
N ALA A 38 -3.93 -5.92 -12.38
CA ALA A 38 -4.27 -7.32 -12.19
C ALA A 38 -4.05 -7.76 -10.74
N GLN A 39 -2.97 -7.28 -10.11
CA GLN A 39 -2.72 -7.55 -8.70
C GLN A 39 -3.82 -6.93 -7.83
N LEU A 40 -4.19 -5.68 -8.09
CA LEU A 40 -5.27 -5.02 -7.35
C LEU A 40 -6.60 -5.75 -7.50
N ALA A 41 -6.86 -6.33 -8.66
CA ALA A 41 -8.12 -7.02 -8.94
C ALA A 41 -8.31 -8.27 -8.08
N THR A 42 -7.25 -8.77 -7.43
CA THR A 42 -7.36 -9.91 -6.52
C THR A 42 -7.87 -9.51 -5.12
N LEU A 43 -7.95 -8.22 -4.84
CA LEU A 43 -8.35 -7.70 -3.54
C LEU A 43 -9.86 -7.53 -3.45
N ASP A 44 -10.37 -7.56 -2.22
CA ASP A 44 -11.78 -7.25 -1.95
C ASP A 44 -12.00 -5.75 -2.14
N MET A 45 -12.79 -5.38 -3.13
CA MET A 45 -13.01 -3.98 -3.48
C MET A 45 -13.87 -3.21 -2.47
N SER A 46 -14.52 -3.90 -1.55
CA SER A 46 -15.33 -3.26 -0.50
C SER A 46 -14.57 -3.08 0.81
N ALA A 47 -13.36 -3.61 0.93
CA ALA A 47 -12.57 -3.52 2.16
C ALA A 47 -11.77 -2.22 2.22
N ASP A 48 -11.19 -1.94 3.38
CA ASP A 48 -10.39 -0.75 3.63
C ASP A 48 -8.91 -1.09 3.48
N TYR A 49 -8.15 -0.16 2.91
CA TYR A 49 -6.73 -0.37 2.62
C TYR A 49 -5.90 0.86 3.03
N TYR A 50 -4.69 0.59 3.47
CA TYR A 50 -3.70 1.62 3.79
C TYR A 50 -2.57 1.50 2.76
N ILE A 51 -2.32 2.56 2.00
CA ILE A 51 -1.39 2.54 0.88
C ILE A 51 -0.28 3.55 1.14
N TYR A 52 0.98 3.13 1.01
CA TYR A 52 2.11 4.04 1.21
C TYR A 52 3.14 3.85 0.10
N CYS A 53 4.01 4.85 -0.04
CA CYS A 53 5.13 4.81 -0.95
C CYS A 53 6.33 5.53 -0.31
N ARG A 54 7.15 6.19 -1.10
CA ARG A 54 8.28 6.94 -0.58
C ARG A 54 7.89 8.33 -0.06
N SER A 55 6.93 8.98 -0.74
CA SER A 55 6.56 10.36 -0.42
C SER A 55 5.06 10.61 -0.39
N GLY A 56 4.25 9.61 -0.73
CA GLY A 56 2.80 9.76 -0.84
C GLY A 56 2.31 10.01 -2.26
N ASN A 57 3.18 10.36 -3.18
CA ASN A 57 2.81 10.71 -4.56
C ASN A 57 2.29 9.49 -5.33
N ARG A 58 3.06 8.41 -5.33
CA ARG A 58 2.66 7.15 -5.98
C ARG A 58 1.46 6.52 -5.27
N ALA A 59 1.40 6.63 -3.94
CA ALA A 59 0.26 6.13 -3.17
C ALA A 59 -1.03 6.85 -3.58
N GLY A 60 -0.96 8.18 -3.79
CA GLY A 60 -2.10 8.94 -4.28
C GLY A 60 -2.55 8.50 -5.66
N GLN A 61 -1.60 8.24 -6.55
CA GLN A 61 -1.90 7.71 -7.89
C GLN A 61 -2.56 6.33 -7.80
N ALA A 62 -2.02 5.46 -6.95
CA ALA A 62 -2.57 4.12 -6.75
C ALA A 62 -4.01 4.18 -6.24
N ILE A 63 -4.29 5.08 -5.30
CA ILE A 63 -5.63 5.26 -4.76
C ILE A 63 -6.61 5.69 -5.87
N ASN A 64 -6.19 6.61 -6.74
CA ASN A 64 -7.03 7.04 -7.85
C ASN A 64 -7.33 5.88 -8.80
N ILE A 65 -6.33 5.04 -9.09
CA ILE A 65 -6.53 3.83 -9.91
C ILE A 65 -7.53 2.89 -9.24
N MET A 66 -7.36 2.66 -7.93
CA MET A 66 -8.25 1.78 -7.19
C MET A 66 -9.70 2.28 -7.22
N LYS A 67 -9.91 3.59 -7.04
CA LYS A 67 -11.26 4.17 -7.13
C LYS A 67 -11.86 3.99 -8.51
N ASP A 68 -11.06 4.19 -9.55
CA ASP A 68 -11.52 4.00 -10.93
C ASP A 68 -11.88 2.54 -11.22
N MET A 69 -11.23 1.60 -10.54
CA MET A 69 -11.52 0.18 -10.69
C MET A 69 -12.80 -0.25 -9.96
N GLY A 70 -13.30 0.56 -9.03
CA GLY A 70 -14.51 0.24 -8.30
C GLY A 70 -14.32 -0.05 -6.81
N PHE A 71 -13.15 0.28 -6.26
CA PHE A 71 -12.93 0.13 -4.81
C PHE A 71 -13.82 1.12 -4.05
N THR A 72 -14.63 0.60 -3.14
CA THR A 72 -15.63 1.39 -2.41
C THR A 72 -15.31 1.57 -0.92
N GLY A 73 -14.34 0.82 -0.39
CA GLY A 73 -13.92 0.97 0.99
C GLY A 73 -13.05 2.22 1.18
N GLU A 74 -12.58 2.41 2.39
CA GLU A 74 -11.70 3.53 2.71
C GLU A 74 -10.29 3.25 2.18
N LEU A 75 -9.70 4.22 1.48
CA LEU A 75 -8.36 4.12 0.93
C LEU A 75 -7.53 5.26 1.51
N VAL A 76 -6.58 4.92 2.38
CA VAL A 76 -5.80 5.90 3.12
C VAL A 76 -4.41 6.01 2.51
N ASN A 77 -3.97 7.24 2.23
CA ASN A 77 -2.62 7.53 1.77
C ASN A 77 -1.71 7.70 2.98
N GLY A 78 -0.83 6.74 3.23
CA GLY A 78 0.08 6.73 4.37
C GLY A 78 1.34 7.56 4.18
N GLY A 79 1.56 8.12 3.00
CA GLY A 79 2.75 8.93 2.74
C GLY A 79 4.00 8.09 2.58
N SER A 80 5.05 8.43 3.33
CA SER A 80 6.33 7.73 3.29
C SER A 80 6.31 6.48 4.17
N VAL A 81 7.31 5.61 3.97
CA VAL A 81 7.53 4.45 4.85
C VAL A 81 7.67 4.91 6.30
N ALA A 82 8.46 5.94 6.55
CA ALA A 82 8.68 6.44 7.91
C ALA A 82 7.38 6.98 8.53
N ASN A 83 6.59 7.71 7.76
CA ASN A 83 5.31 8.23 8.23
C ASN A 83 4.33 7.09 8.53
N ALA A 84 4.27 6.11 7.64
CA ALA A 84 3.39 4.96 7.81
C ALA A 84 3.80 4.13 9.03
N SER A 85 5.11 3.93 9.23
CA SER A 85 5.63 3.24 10.40
C SER A 85 5.20 3.93 11.70
N SER A 86 5.36 5.24 11.75
CA SER A 86 4.98 6.04 12.91
C SER A 86 3.47 5.99 13.15
N GLN A 87 2.69 6.15 12.11
CA GLN A 87 1.23 6.25 12.20
C GLN A 87 0.60 4.92 12.60
N LEU A 88 1.11 3.81 12.06
CA LEU A 88 0.55 2.48 12.33
C LEU A 88 1.22 1.77 13.51
N GLY A 89 2.34 2.28 13.99
CA GLY A 89 3.09 1.63 15.07
C GLY A 89 3.75 0.33 14.66
N LEU A 90 4.14 0.20 13.38
CA LEU A 90 4.77 -1.00 12.84
C LEU A 90 6.24 -0.75 12.55
N PRO A 91 7.12 -1.74 12.82
CA PRO A 91 8.54 -1.58 12.51
C PRO A 91 8.80 -1.61 11.00
N ILE A 92 9.89 -0.98 10.59
CA ILE A 92 10.42 -1.09 9.25
C ILE A 92 11.39 -2.26 9.24
N VAL A 93 11.15 -3.23 8.37
CA VAL A 93 11.96 -4.45 8.26
C VAL A 93 12.57 -4.53 6.87
N GLY A 94 13.69 -5.25 6.76
CA GLY A 94 14.32 -5.52 5.48
C GLY A 94 14.34 -7.02 5.20
N ASP A 95 14.60 -7.36 3.97
CA ASP A 95 14.73 -8.78 3.57
C ASP A 95 16.16 -9.26 3.63
#